data_0078bbbbb00be3c682703743cf975706
#
_entry.id   0078bbbbb00be3c682703743cf975706
#
_cell.length_a   1.000
_cell.length_b   1.000
_cell.length_c   1.000
_cell.angle_alpha   90.00
_cell.angle_beta   90.00
_cell.angle_gamma   90.00
#
_symmetry.space_group_name_H-M   'P 1'
#
loop_
_entity.id
_entity.type
_entity.pdbx_description
1 polymer ?
#
loop_
_entity_poly.entity_id
_entity_poly.type
_entity_poly.pdbx_seq_one_letter_code
_entity_poly.pdbx_strand_id
1 'polypeptide(L)'
;MTRTKCSKDLYKSFLQASSVRYTSKALSEVSPVDLSHDSASRWLKSKDFRPSEIYKEVSKYIDWEAPCLLVGDDTLLSKQYSQKIELVRYQYSGAVHDVIPGIGMVNLLHYNTKIAQSTPVDYRIYDKDTDGKTKNEHFCDMLTLAKERGLNPDAIVMDAWYSGLENLKHIRNLGWLWVTALLHK
;
A
#
# COMPACT_ATOMS: atom_id res chain seq x y z
N MET A 1 -17.98 30.66 17.81
CA MET A 1 -18.35 29.46 17.01
C MET A 1 -17.36 28.36 17.28
N THR A 2 -17.84 27.21 17.74
CA THR A 2 -16.97 26.04 18.02
C THR A 2 -16.64 25.36 16.68
N ARG A 3 -15.41 25.43 16.25
CA ARG A 3 -14.97 24.77 15.00
C ARG A 3 -15.19 23.26 15.08
N THR A 4 -15.77 22.69 14.03
CA THR A 4 -16.02 21.24 13.93
C THR A 4 -14.72 20.46 13.93
N LYS A 5 -14.69 19.34 14.66
CA LYS A 5 -13.55 18.39 14.60
C LYS A 5 -13.73 17.49 13.38
N CYS A 6 -12.62 17.17 12.70
CA CYS A 6 -12.64 16.19 11.63
C CYS A 6 -13.05 14.80 12.17
N SER A 7 -13.91 14.11 11.45
CA SER A 7 -14.34 12.73 11.77
C SER A 7 -13.95 11.74 10.66
N LYS A 8 -13.98 10.44 10.98
CA LYS A 8 -13.73 9.37 10.00
C LYS A 8 -14.75 9.45 8.85
N ASP A 9 -16.02 9.65 9.16
CA ASP A 9 -17.08 9.65 8.15
C ASP A 9 -16.99 10.88 7.23
N LEU A 10 -16.71 12.06 7.80
CA LEU A 10 -16.49 13.26 6.99
C LEU A 10 -15.29 13.08 6.04
N TYR A 11 -14.17 12.54 6.55
CA TYR A 11 -12.97 12.31 5.75
C TYR A 11 -13.21 11.25 4.67
N LYS A 12 -13.92 10.16 5.00
CA LYS A 12 -14.29 9.10 4.05
C LYS A 12 -15.19 9.66 2.93
N SER A 13 -16.21 10.43 3.27
CA SER A 13 -17.09 11.06 2.29
C SER A 13 -16.32 12.01 1.36
N PHE A 14 -15.37 12.77 1.91
CA PHE A 14 -14.47 13.60 1.10
C PHE A 14 -13.65 12.77 0.11
N LEU A 15 -13.02 11.67 0.55
CA LEU A 15 -12.24 10.80 -0.33
C LEU A 15 -13.09 10.18 -1.45
N GLN A 16 -14.36 9.86 -1.15
CA GLN A 16 -15.29 9.30 -2.14
C GLN A 16 -15.77 10.34 -3.16
N ALA A 17 -15.96 11.59 -2.72
CA ALA A 17 -16.48 12.66 -3.55
C ALA A 17 -15.38 13.43 -4.33
N SER A 18 -14.16 13.44 -3.84
CA SER A 18 -13.05 14.17 -4.46
C SER A 18 -12.37 13.35 -5.55
N SER A 19 -12.21 13.94 -6.73
CA SER A 19 -11.53 13.31 -7.86
C SER A 19 -10.10 13.85 -8.13
N VAL A 20 -9.71 14.96 -7.50
CA VAL A 20 -8.50 15.69 -7.93
C VAL A 20 -7.47 15.91 -6.83
N ARG A 21 -7.88 16.28 -5.62
CA ARG A 21 -6.96 16.65 -4.53
C ARG A 21 -7.43 16.12 -3.18
N TYR A 22 -6.61 15.30 -2.55
CA TYR A 22 -6.89 14.72 -1.23
C TYR A 22 -6.11 15.43 -0.12
N THR A 23 -6.11 16.78 -0.12
CA THR A 23 -5.40 17.58 0.87
C THR A 23 -6.35 18.06 1.98
N SER A 24 -5.82 18.31 3.19
CA SER A 24 -6.60 18.91 4.28
C SER A 24 -7.18 20.27 3.92
N LYS A 25 -6.49 21.03 3.04
CA LYS A 25 -6.99 22.31 2.52
C LYS A 25 -8.20 22.08 1.61
N ALA A 26 -8.13 21.17 0.64
CA ALA A 26 -9.27 20.84 -0.22
C ALA A 26 -10.48 20.35 0.60
N LEU A 27 -10.24 19.50 1.62
CA LEU A 27 -11.32 19.10 2.53
C LEU A 27 -11.96 20.30 3.23
N SER A 28 -11.17 21.27 3.71
CA SER A 28 -11.72 22.45 4.40
C SER A 28 -12.52 23.36 3.45
N GLU A 29 -12.16 23.42 2.18
CA GLU A 29 -12.84 24.23 1.16
C GLU A 29 -14.19 23.66 0.74
N VAL A 30 -14.34 22.32 0.73
CA VAL A 30 -15.58 21.65 0.28
C VAL A 30 -16.41 21.07 1.42
N SER A 31 -15.96 21.21 2.66
CA SER A 31 -16.65 20.67 3.83
C SER A 31 -18.02 21.33 4.02
N PRO A 32 -19.10 20.56 4.23
CA PRO A 32 -20.43 21.11 4.54
C PRO A 32 -20.51 21.72 5.93
N VAL A 33 -19.46 21.58 6.73
CA VAL A 33 -19.37 22.11 8.11
C VAL A 33 -18.13 23.00 8.24
N ASP A 34 -18.15 23.95 9.21
CA ASP A 34 -16.99 24.80 9.49
C ASP A 34 -15.80 23.95 10.01
N LEU A 35 -14.94 23.53 9.09
CA LEU A 35 -13.77 22.69 9.33
C LEU A 35 -12.51 23.41 8.85
N SER A 36 -11.56 23.66 9.74
CA SER A 36 -10.26 24.18 9.33
C SER A 36 -9.35 23.08 8.80
N HIS A 37 -8.47 23.43 7.85
CA HIS A 37 -7.46 22.51 7.34
C HIS A 37 -6.54 21.94 8.46
N ASP A 38 -6.27 22.73 9.51
CA ASP A 38 -5.50 22.29 10.67
C ASP A 38 -6.23 21.23 11.50
N SER A 39 -7.58 21.31 11.58
CA SER A 39 -8.38 20.30 12.26
C SER A 39 -8.28 18.95 11.54
N ALA A 40 -8.34 18.94 10.20
CA ALA A 40 -8.16 17.75 9.39
C ALA A 40 -6.73 17.17 9.52
N SER A 41 -5.72 18.03 9.44
CA SER A 41 -4.32 17.63 9.57
C SER A 41 -4.00 17.03 10.95
N ARG A 42 -4.50 17.65 12.04
CA ARG A 42 -4.34 17.11 13.41
C ARG A 42 -5.05 15.78 13.59
N TRP A 43 -6.25 15.65 13.01
CA TRP A 43 -7.01 14.40 13.06
C TRP A 43 -6.24 13.26 12.36
N LEU A 44 -5.71 13.50 11.16
CA LEU A 44 -4.87 12.52 10.44
C LEU A 44 -3.63 12.14 11.25
N LYS A 45 -2.90 13.12 11.80
CA LYS A 45 -1.71 12.88 12.65
C LYS A 45 -2.03 12.11 13.93
N SER A 46 -3.26 12.17 14.43
CA SER A 46 -3.68 11.45 15.65
C SER A 46 -4.00 9.98 15.40
N LYS A 47 -3.92 9.50 14.15
CA LYS A 47 -4.23 8.12 13.77
C LYS A 47 -2.96 7.36 13.50
N ASP A 48 -2.89 6.16 14.03
CA ASP A 48 -1.84 5.19 13.75
C ASP A 48 -2.38 4.21 12.71
N PHE A 49 -2.02 4.46 11.43
CA PHE A 49 -2.46 3.62 10.31
C PHE A 49 -1.40 2.56 10.04
N ARG A 50 -1.56 1.39 10.63
CA ARG A 50 -0.66 0.25 10.41
C ARG A 50 -1.17 -0.68 9.31
N PRO A 51 -0.27 -1.42 8.63
CA PRO A 51 -0.69 -2.43 7.65
C PRO A 51 -1.68 -3.45 8.22
N SER A 52 -1.53 -3.84 9.49
CA SER A 52 -2.44 -4.73 10.20
C SER A 52 -3.88 -4.20 10.31
N GLU A 53 -4.06 -2.88 10.39
CA GLU A 53 -5.40 -2.26 10.43
C GLU A 53 -6.12 -2.40 9.09
N ILE A 54 -5.38 -2.27 7.96
CA ILE A 54 -5.96 -2.54 6.64
C ILE A 54 -6.43 -3.98 6.58
N TYR A 55 -5.57 -4.95 6.91
CA TYR A 55 -5.95 -6.35 6.86
C TYR A 55 -7.18 -6.66 7.71
N LYS A 56 -7.24 -6.15 8.94
CA LYS A 56 -8.38 -6.31 9.84
C LYS A 56 -9.70 -5.80 9.25
N GLU A 57 -9.64 -4.68 8.51
CA GLU A 57 -10.83 -4.11 7.85
C GLU A 57 -11.24 -4.89 6.59
N VAL A 58 -10.28 -5.40 5.82
CA VAL A 58 -10.56 -5.98 4.50
C VAL A 58 -10.73 -7.51 4.53
N SER A 59 -10.19 -8.20 5.52
CA SER A 59 -10.26 -9.68 5.62
C SER A 59 -11.69 -10.22 5.64
N LYS A 60 -12.65 -9.43 6.13
CA LYS A 60 -14.09 -9.75 6.12
C LYS A 60 -14.72 -9.77 4.72
N TYR A 61 -14.03 -9.21 3.70
CA TYR A 61 -14.48 -9.20 2.31
C TYR A 61 -13.75 -10.24 1.46
N ILE A 62 -12.82 -10.99 2.03
CA ILE A 62 -12.11 -12.07 1.35
C ILE A 62 -13.03 -13.31 1.35
N ASP A 63 -13.32 -13.81 0.16
CA ASP A 63 -13.94 -15.13 -0.02
C ASP A 63 -12.83 -16.18 0.06
N TRP A 64 -12.75 -16.87 1.19
CA TRP A 64 -11.69 -17.83 1.52
C TRP A 64 -11.76 -19.13 0.71
N GLU A 65 -12.92 -19.44 0.13
CA GLU A 65 -13.15 -20.61 -0.70
C GLU A 65 -12.95 -20.35 -2.20
N ALA A 66 -12.82 -19.08 -2.58
CA ALA A 66 -12.63 -18.71 -3.98
C ALA A 66 -11.16 -18.87 -4.41
N PRO A 67 -10.91 -19.30 -5.66
CA PRO A 67 -9.57 -19.31 -6.22
C PRO A 67 -9.00 -17.89 -6.25
N CYS A 68 -7.75 -17.75 -5.83
CA CYS A 68 -7.16 -16.44 -5.67
C CYS A 68 -5.67 -16.42 -6.05
N LEU A 69 -5.19 -15.23 -6.34
CA LEU A 69 -3.78 -14.91 -6.51
C LEU A 69 -3.37 -13.90 -5.44
N LEU A 70 -2.10 -13.92 -5.05
CA LEU A 70 -1.49 -12.77 -4.39
C LEU A 70 -0.65 -12.01 -5.41
N VAL A 71 -0.87 -10.70 -5.48
CA VAL A 71 -0.16 -9.81 -6.43
C VAL A 71 0.75 -8.89 -5.63
N GLY A 72 2.05 -9.01 -5.88
CA GLY A 72 3.08 -8.18 -5.25
C GLY A 72 3.65 -7.17 -6.24
N ASP A 73 3.67 -5.90 -5.84
CA ASP A 73 4.21 -4.81 -6.65
C ASP A 73 4.72 -3.69 -5.77
N ASP A 74 5.51 -2.77 -6.33
CA ASP A 74 5.92 -1.58 -5.61
C ASP A 74 5.49 -0.29 -6.32
N THR A 75 5.31 0.74 -5.52
CA THR A 75 4.88 2.05 -5.99
C THR A 75 5.79 3.11 -5.42
N LEU A 76 6.17 4.09 -6.25
CA LEU A 76 6.83 5.30 -5.80
C LEU A 76 5.83 6.45 -5.76
N LEU A 77 5.46 6.87 -4.55
CA LEU A 77 4.62 8.05 -4.33
C LEU A 77 5.46 9.31 -4.51
N SER A 78 5.40 9.91 -5.71
CA SER A 78 6.15 11.12 -6.04
C SER A 78 5.89 12.26 -5.06
N LYS A 79 6.96 12.91 -4.63
CA LYS A 79 6.98 14.05 -3.69
C LYS A 79 7.83 15.22 -4.21
N GLN A 80 7.84 15.44 -5.51
CA GLN A 80 8.66 16.47 -6.17
C GLN A 80 8.45 17.89 -5.60
N TYR A 81 7.27 18.16 -5.05
CA TYR A 81 6.93 19.47 -4.47
C TYR A 81 6.98 19.50 -2.94
N SER A 82 7.49 18.44 -2.29
CA SER A 82 7.47 18.29 -0.84
C SER A 82 8.88 18.16 -0.29
N GLN A 83 9.51 19.28 0.06
CA GLN A 83 10.92 19.31 0.48
C GLN A 83 11.19 18.88 1.93
N LYS A 84 10.15 18.64 2.75
CA LYS A 84 10.31 18.40 4.20
C LYS A 84 9.50 17.20 4.71
N ILE A 85 9.43 16.12 3.93
CA ILE A 85 8.82 14.88 4.38
C ILE A 85 9.95 13.90 4.73
N GLU A 86 9.99 13.42 5.96
CA GLU A 86 11.06 12.60 6.53
C GLU A 86 11.34 11.32 5.72
N LEU A 87 10.29 10.66 5.21
CA LEU A 87 10.40 9.41 4.45
C LEU A 87 10.73 9.59 2.96
N VAL A 88 10.88 10.84 2.48
CA VAL A 88 11.19 11.09 1.08
C VAL A 88 12.66 10.78 0.80
N ARG A 89 12.88 9.93 -0.18
CA ARG A 89 14.21 9.58 -0.71
C ARG A 89 14.21 9.69 -2.22
N TYR A 90 15.37 9.94 -2.82
CA TYR A 90 15.55 9.85 -4.25
C TYR A 90 15.57 8.38 -4.68
N GLN A 91 14.63 7.99 -5.53
CA GLN A 91 14.47 6.63 -6.00
C GLN A 91 14.11 6.64 -7.49
N TYR A 92 14.52 5.59 -8.20
CA TYR A 92 14.13 5.40 -9.59
C TYR A 92 12.62 5.16 -9.70
N SER A 93 11.98 5.85 -10.62
CA SER A 93 10.57 5.69 -10.96
C SER A 93 10.42 5.08 -12.36
N GLY A 94 9.88 3.88 -12.46
CA GLY A 94 9.57 3.26 -13.75
C GLY A 94 8.54 4.03 -14.58
N ALA A 95 7.65 4.81 -13.93
CA ALA A 95 6.63 5.59 -14.62
C ALA A 95 7.18 6.84 -15.34
N VAL A 96 8.23 7.45 -14.80
CA VAL A 96 8.89 8.63 -15.41
C VAL A 96 10.27 8.33 -15.98
N HIS A 97 10.78 7.11 -15.81
CA HIS A 97 12.11 6.63 -16.24
C HIS A 97 13.26 7.52 -15.73
N ASP A 98 13.12 8.06 -14.50
CA ASP A 98 14.09 8.94 -13.88
C ASP A 98 14.15 8.76 -12.37
N VAL A 99 15.18 9.31 -11.73
CA VAL A 99 15.32 9.35 -10.28
C VAL A 99 14.60 10.56 -9.72
N ILE A 100 13.52 10.33 -8.97
CA ILE A 100 12.71 11.41 -8.42
C ILE A 100 12.57 11.27 -6.89
N PRO A 101 12.33 12.37 -6.16
CA PRO A 101 12.02 12.32 -4.75
C PRO A 101 10.63 11.72 -4.52
N GLY A 102 10.56 10.69 -3.70
CA GLY A 102 9.31 9.99 -3.40
C GLY A 102 9.39 9.07 -2.20
N ILE A 103 8.25 8.52 -1.82
CA ILE A 103 8.13 7.50 -0.78
C ILE A 103 7.87 6.17 -1.49
N GLY A 104 8.81 5.23 -1.35
CA GLY A 104 8.66 3.87 -1.86
C GLY A 104 7.69 3.06 -0.99
N MET A 105 6.85 2.27 -1.62
CA MET A 105 5.91 1.41 -0.93
C MET A 105 5.80 0.07 -1.66
N VAL A 106 5.99 -1.04 -0.93
CA VAL A 106 5.75 -2.40 -1.42
C VAL A 106 4.33 -2.79 -1.03
N ASN A 107 3.56 -3.32 -1.97
CA ASN A 107 2.15 -3.66 -1.80
C ASN A 107 1.92 -5.15 -2.02
N LEU A 108 0.97 -5.71 -1.28
CA LEU A 108 0.46 -7.06 -1.49
C LEU A 108 -1.07 -7.03 -1.58
N LEU A 109 -1.60 -7.51 -2.71
CA LEU A 109 -3.03 -7.56 -2.98
C LEU A 109 -3.48 -9.02 -3.05
N HIS A 110 -4.64 -9.32 -2.49
CA HIS A 110 -5.40 -10.53 -2.77
C HIS A 110 -6.29 -10.28 -3.98
N TYR A 111 -6.18 -11.10 -5.00
CA TYR A 111 -7.01 -11.03 -6.21
C TYR A 111 -7.92 -12.26 -6.31
N ASN A 112 -9.23 -12.05 -6.15
CA ASN A 112 -10.23 -13.07 -6.38
C ASN A 112 -10.47 -13.22 -7.88
N THR A 113 -10.07 -14.37 -8.45
CA THR A 113 -10.15 -14.60 -9.91
C THR A 113 -11.58 -14.83 -10.40
N LYS A 114 -12.48 -15.25 -9.51
CA LYS A 114 -13.89 -15.53 -9.85
C LYS A 114 -14.70 -14.25 -10.12
N ILE A 115 -14.44 -13.20 -9.36
CA ILE A 115 -15.17 -11.93 -9.46
C ILE A 115 -14.30 -10.76 -9.91
N ALA A 116 -13.03 -11.02 -10.26
CA ALA A 116 -12.05 -10.03 -10.70
C ALA A 116 -11.87 -8.87 -9.69
N GLN A 117 -11.84 -9.18 -8.39
CA GLN A 117 -11.73 -8.19 -7.32
C GLN A 117 -10.36 -8.23 -6.66
N SER A 118 -9.72 -7.05 -6.57
CA SER A 118 -8.49 -6.84 -5.80
C SER A 118 -8.80 -6.30 -4.41
N THR A 119 -8.14 -6.86 -3.39
CA THR A 119 -8.26 -6.45 -2.00
C THR A 119 -6.86 -6.26 -1.42
N PRO A 120 -6.48 -5.06 -0.92
CA PRO A 120 -5.15 -4.85 -0.35
C PRO A 120 -5.04 -5.60 0.99
N VAL A 121 -4.05 -6.48 1.11
CA VAL A 121 -3.87 -7.29 2.34
C VAL A 121 -2.68 -6.89 3.17
N ASP A 122 -1.70 -6.24 2.56
CA ASP A 122 -0.54 -5.69 3.28
C ASP A 122 0.15 -4.59 2.46
N TYR A 123 0.92 -3.74 3.14
CA TYR A 123 1.85 -2.80 2.52
C TYR A 123 3.05 -2.54 3.43
N ARG A 124 4.18 -2.15 2.85
CA ARG A 124 5.36 -1.70 3.59
C ARG A 124 5.86 -0.39 3.00
N ILE A 125 6.10 0.59 3.87
CA ILE A 125 6.83 1.78 3.46
C ILE A 125 8.31 1.43 3.44
N TYR A 126 8.97 1.69 2.30
CA TYR A 126 10.38 1.41 2.14
C TYR A 126 11.23 2.56 2.69
N ASP A 127 11.88 2.31 3.79
CA ASP A 127 12.85 3.21 4.43
C ASP A 127 14.01 2.41 5.02
N LYS A 128 14.96 2.04 4.16
CA LYS A 128 16.13 1.22 4.50
C LYS A 128 16.97 1.81 5.64
N ASP A 129 16.95 3.13 5.80
CA ASP A 129 17.71 3.80 6.86
C ASP A 129 17.13 3.52 8.27
N THR A 130 15.85 3.18 8.34
CA THR A 130 15.14 2.90 9.60
C THR A 130 15.19 1.43 9.99
N ASP A 131 14.93 0.50 9.07
CA ASP A 131 14.81 -0.93 9.40
C ASP A 131 15.89 -1.81 8.73
N GLY A 132 16.74 -1.23 7.89
CA GLY A 132 17.80 -1.92 7.19
C GLY A 132 17.33 -2.85 6.07
N LYS A 133 16.01 -2.98 5.84
CA LYS A 133 15.43 -3.95 4.90
C LYS A 133 15.37 -3.43 3.48
N THR A 134 15.59 -4.34 2.54
CA THR A 134 15.35 -4.11 1.11
C THR A 134 13.86 -4.34 0.76
N LYS A 135 13.41 -3.85 -0.39
CA LYS A 135 12.05 -4.14 -0.89
C LYS A 135 11.79 -5.65 -1.04
N ASN A 136 12.81 -6.44 -1.42
CA ASN A 136 12.69 -7.89 -1.52
C ASN A 136 12.47 -8.55 -0.16
N GLU A 137 13.17 -8.11 0.89
CA GLU A 137 12.98 -8.61 2.25
C GLU A 137 11.59 -8.24 2.77
N HIS A 138 11.12 -7.01 2.54
CA HIS A 138 9.74 -6.62 2.86
C HIS A 138 8.71 -7.51 2.14
N PHE A 139 8.95 -7.79 0.85
CA PHE A 139 8.08 -8.66 0.07
C PHE A 139 8.00 -10.08 0.66
N CYS A 140 9.15 -10.69 0.99
CA CYS A 140 9.19 -12.01 1.64
C CYS A 140 8.49 -12.01 3.00
N ASP A 141 8.69 -10.98 3.83
CA ASP A 141 8.00 -10.84 5.12
C ASP A 141 6.48 -10.76 4.96
N MET A 142 5.99 -10.01 3.95
CA MET A 142 4.56 -9.91 3.66
C MET A 142 3.98 -11.25 3.20
N LEU A 143 4.70 -12.02 2.40
CA LEU A 143 4.27 -13.37 1.99
C LEU A 143 4.21 -14.34 3.17
N THR A 144 5.22 -14.30 4.05
CA THR A 144 5.22 -15.10 5.28
C THR A 144 4.00 -14.76 6.15
N LEU A 145 3.76 -13.48 6.37
CA LEU A 145 2.61 -13.01 7.15
C LEU A 145 1.27 -13.36 6.47
N ALA A 146 1.20 -13.33 5.15
CA ALA A 146 0.02 -13.78 4.41
C ALA A 146 -0.28 -15.27 4.66
N LYS A 147 0.76 -16.11 4.68
CA LYS A 147 0.64 -17.54 5.02
C LYS A 147 0.16 -17.74 6.45
N GLU A 148 0.72 -17.02 7.43
CA GLU A 148 0.32 -17.06 8.84
C GLU A 148 -1.14 -16.63 9.03
N ARG A 149 -1.64 -15.70 8.22
CA ARG A 149 -3.04 -15.25 8.19
C ARG A 149 -4.00 -16.24 7.52
N GLY A 150 -3.49 -17.36 7.00
CA GLY A 150 -4.28 -18.40 6.37
C GLY A 150 -4.58 -18.18 4.88
N LEU A 151 -3.98 -17.17 4.24
CA LEU A 151 -4.11 -17.01 2.79
C LEU A 151 -3.43 -18.19 2.06
N ASN A 152 -4.13 -18.74 1.07
CA ASN A 152 -3.64 -19.88 0.30
C ASN A 152 -3.89 -19.65 -1.21
N PRO A 153 -3.11 -18.78 -1.84
CA PRO A 153 -3.26 -18.46 -3.26
C PRO A 153 -2.84 -19.62 -4.16
N ASP A 154 -3.42 -19.70 -5.35
CA ASP A 154 -2.99 -20.60 -6.41
C ASP A 154 -1.58 -20.23 -6.91
N ALA A 155 -1.28 -18.94 -6.97
CA ALA A 155 0.04 -18.43 -7.32
C ALA A 155 0.29 -17.02 -6.78
N ILE A 156 1.57 -16.66 -6.68
CA ILE A 156 2.05 -15.31 -6.48
C ILE A 156 2.36 -14.69 -7.85
N VAL A 157 1.77 -13.54 -8.15
CA VAL A 157 2.04 -12.76 -9.37
C VAL A 157 2.89 -11.55 -8.98
N MET A 158 3.99 -11.33 -9.67
CA MET A 158 4.91 -10.25 -9.37
C MET A 158 5.67 -9.82 -10.62
N ASP A 159 6.21 -8.60 -10.61
CA ASP A 159 7.04 -8.15 -11.71
C ASP A 159 8.45 -8.79 -11.71
N ALA A 160 9.22 -8.54 -12.78
CA ALA A 160 10.55 -9.09 -12.94
C ALA A 160 11.54 -8.63 -11.85
N TRP A 161 11.30 -7.49 -11.20
CA TRP A 161 12.16 -7.01 -10.12
C TRP A 161 12.21 -7.97 -8.93
N TYR A 162 11.10 -8.65 -8.66
CA TYR A 162 10.98 -9.65 -7.58
C TYR A 162 11.36 -11.07 -8.02
N SER A 163 11.79 -11.30 -9.27
CA SER A 163 12.13 -12.63 -9.81
C SER A 163 13.47 -13.20 -9.30
N GLY A 164 14.10 -12.58 -8.31
CA GLY A 164 15.34 -13.05 -7.70
C GLY A 164 15.21 -14.45 -7.10
N LEU A 165 16.27 -15.27 -7.24
CA LEU A 165 16.27 -16.69 -6.83
C LEU A 165 15.81 -16.90 -5.39
N GLU A 166 16.20 -16.02 -4.47
CA GLU A 166 15.82 -16.13 -3.05
C GLU A 166 14.32 -15.93 -2.85
N ASN A 167 13.69 -14.98 -3.56
CA ASN A 167 12.25 -14.78 -3.52
C ASN A 167 11.51 -16.01 -4.08
N LEU A 168 11.98 -16.57 -5.21
CA LEU A 168 11.37 -17.75 -5.82
C LEU A 168 11.47 -18.97 -4.91
N LYS A 169 12.62 -19.18 -4.25
CA LYS A 169 12.81 -20.22 -3.23
C LYS A 169 11.88 -20.00 -2.04
N HIS A 170 11.74 -18.75 -1.57
CA HIS A 170 10.86 -18.41 -0.46
C HIS A 170 9.39 -18.76 -0.76
N ILE A 171 8.88 -18.35 -1.94
CA ILE A 171 7.52 -18.66 -2.39
C ILE A 171 7.31 -20.19 -2.48
N ARG A 172 8.28 -20.91 -3.07
CA ARG A 172 8.23 -22.38 -3.13
C ARG A 172 8.19 -23.02 -1.73
N ASN A 173 8.97 -22.50 -0.78
CA ASN A 173 9.01 -23.03 0.58
C ASN A 173 7.67 -22.78 1.34
N LEU A 174 6.92 -21.74 0.97
CA LEU A 174 5.55 -21.50 1.46
C LEU A 174 4.53 -22.46 0.82
N GLY A 175 4.93 -23.26 -0.17
CA GLY A 175 4.09 -24.22 -0.88
C GLY A 175 3.26 -23.58 -2.00
N TRP A 176 3.66 -22.42 -2.51
CA TRP A 176 2.94 -21.68 -3.53
C TRP A 176 3.65 -21.70 -4.89
N LEU A 177 2.88 -21.53 -5.95
CA LEU A 177 3.39 -21.27 -7.29
C LEU A 177 3.71 -19.77 -7.46
N TRP A 178 4.44 -19.44 -8.52
CA TRP A 178 4.74 -18.05 -8.87
C TRP A 178 4.63 -17.83 -10.39
N VAL A 179 4.25 -16.62 -10.76
CA VAL A 179 4.18 -16.13 -12.14
C VAL A 179 4.90 -14.79 -12.20
N THR A 180 5.94 -14.70 -13.00
CA THR A 180 6.74 -13.49 -13.18
C THR A 180 7.45 -13.51 -14.52
N ALA A 181 7.83 -12.35 -15.07
CA ALA A 181 8.82 -12.26 -16.12
C ALA A 181 10.22 -12.42 -15.50
N LEU A 182 11.11 -13.13 -16.17
CA LEU A 182 12.51 -13.22 -15.76
C LEU A 182 13.29 -12.02 -16.33
N LEU A 183 14.14 -11.43 -15.50
CA LEU A 183 15.09 -10.44 -15.99
C LEU A 183 16.14 -11.15 -16.87
N HIS A 184 16.19 -10.80 -18.15
CA HIS A 184 17.32 -11.15 -18.99
C HIS A 184 18.54 -10.34 -18.53
N LYS A 185 19.59 -11.04 -18.12
CA LYS A 185 20.92 -10.44 -17.91
C LYS A 185 21.65 -10.27 -19.22
#